data_11fdd61bbfeb640d63d2d355f9b81530
#
_entry.id   11fdd61bbfeb640d63d2d355f9b81530
#
_cell.length_a   1.000
_cell.length_b   1.000
_cell.length_c   1.000
_cell.angle_alpha   90.00
_cell.angle_beta   90.00
_cell.angle_gamma   90.00
#
_symmetry.space_group_name_H-M   'P 1'
#
loop_
_entity.id
_entity.type
_entity.pdbx_description
1 polymer ?
#
loop_
_entity_poly.entity_id
_entity_poly.type
_entity_poly.pdbx_seq_one_letter_code
_entity_poly.pdbx_strand_id
1 'polypeptide(L)'
;MIKAVNVGKTAGSRAGLLKRIRRILRDNGELYLILFIPLCWLILFKYVPIYGVQIAFRDFQASDGIWGSEWVGLDNFIKFFQNYMFGRVLKNTVVLSFYQLIVSFPFPILLALALNNTLHTRYKKTVQMITYMPHFISTVVLVGMIVQFTNPHVGIINRLISAFGFQPVDFMALESAFPHLYVWSEVWQNCGWGTIIYLAALAGVDNDLHEAAMIDGASRIQRMWYIDLPGIIPTATILLIMNTGRLMDLGFEKAFLMQNLMNIGASEIISTYAYKMGLASAVSDFSYSTTISLFNSIVNLILIFIVNRIASKFGETSLW
;
A
#
# COMPACT_ATOMS: atom_id res chain seq x y z
N MET A 1 37.98 -10.33 29.59
CA MET A 1 37.99 -11.79 29.84
C MET A 1 36.64 -12.35 29.45
N ILE A 2 36.49 -12.81 28.20
CA ILE A 2 35.25 -13.39 27.66
C ILE A 2 35.38 -14.91 27.90
N LYS A 3 34.53 -15.48 28.76
CA LYS A 3 34.43 -16.93 28.96
C LYS A 3 33.79 -17.57 27.73
N ALA A 4 34.55 -18.36 27.02
CA ALA A 4 34.07 -19.23 25.94
C ALA A 4 33.03 -20.23 26.52
N VAL A 5 31.81 -20.19 26.01
CA VAL A 5 30.78 -21.19 26.33
C VAL A 5 31.03 -22.41 25.46
N ASN A 6 31.42 -23.48 26.12
CA ASN A 6 31.65 -24.78 25.55
C ASN A 6 30.33 -25.41 25.09
N VAL A 7 30.10 -25.44 23.77
CA VAL A 7 28.91 -26.09 23.18
C VAL A 7 29.18 -27.58 23.05
N GLY A 8 28.91 -28.31 24.13
CA GLY A 8 28.91 -29.77 24.12
C GLY A 8 27.79 -30.32 23.26
N LYS A 9 28.14 -31.04 22.18
CA LYS A 9 27.22 -31.85 21.36
C LYS A 9 26.59 -32.94 22.24
N THR A 10 25.33 -32.75 22.69
CA THR A 10 24.54 -33.86 23.23
C THR A 10 23.44 -34.19 22.25
N ALA A 11 23.51 -35.40 21.68
CA ALA A 11 22.47 -36.02 20.86
C ALA A 11 21.10 -35.91 21.58
N GLY A 12 20.13 -35.34 20.89
CA GLY A 12 18.84 -34.94 21.46
C GLY A 12 17.95 -36.11 21.82
N SER A 13 17.97 -36.53 23.09
CA SER A 13 16.87 -37.28 23.67
C SER A 13 15.61 -36.41 23.68
N ARG A 14 14.42 -36.91 23.23
CA ARG A 14 13.13 -36.22 23.33
C ARG A 14 12.88 -35.62 24.71
N ALA A 15 13.37 -36.27 25.77
CA ALA A 15 13.29 -35.77 27.14
C ALA A 15 14.13 -34.51 27.40
N GLY A 16 15.26 -34.35 26.73
CA GLY A 16 16.12 -33.14 26.81
C GLY A 16 15.45 -31.95 26.10
N LEU A 17 14.82 -32.22 24.97
CA LEU A 17 14.09 -31.18 24.20
C LEU A 17 12.89 -30.66 24.97
N LEU A 18 12.09 -31.55 25.59
CA LEU A 18 10.94 -31.18 26.41
C LEU A 18 11.34 -30.38 27.66
N LYS A 19 12.45 -30.76 28.33
CA LYS A 19 12.99 -29.99 29.48
C LYS A 19 13.45 -28.59 29.03
N ARG A 20 14.07 -28.48 27.87
CA ARG A 20 14.50 -27.19 27.30
C ARG A 20 13.31 -26.31 26.96
N ILE A 21 12.29 -26.85 26.29
CA ILE A 21 11.04 -26.12 25.96
C ILE A 21 10.35 -25.65 27.24
N ARG A 22 10.19 -26.54 28.24
CA ARG A 22 9.57 -26.17 29.52
C ARG A 22 10.32 -25.09 30.28
N ARG A 23 11.64 -25.09 30.21
CA ARG A 23 12.48 -24.04 30.80
C ARG A 23 12.29 -22.71 30.07
N ILE A 24 12.33 -22.72 28.72
CA ILE A 24 12.12 -21.53 27.90
C ILE A 24 10.73 -20.93 28.14
N LEU A 25 9.69 -21.79 28.17
CA LEU A 25 8.31 -21.34 28.46
C LEU A 25 8.16 -20.79 29.87
N ARG A 26 8.86 -21.34 30.86
CA ARG A 26 8.83 -20.82 32.22
C ARG A 26 9.57 -19.47 32.36
N ASP A 27 10.72 -19.37 31.71
CA ASP A 27 11.59 -18.19 31.83
C ASP A 27 11.11 -17.02 30.95
N ASN A 28 10.34 -17.29 29.86
CA ASN A 28 9.83 -16.29 28.92
C ASN A 28 8.31 -16.43 28.65
N GLY A 29 7.56 -17.03 29.57
CA GLY A 29 6.14 -17.35 29.39
C GLY A 29 5.27 -16.13 29.06
N GLU A 30 5.56 -14.99 29.70
CA GLU A 30 4.86 -13.72 29.45
C GLU A 30 5.03 -13.25 27.99
N LEU A 31 6.25 -13.36 27.44
CA LEU A 31 6.53 -12.98 26.06
C LEU A 31 5.78 -13.88 25.07
N TYR A 32 5.73 -15.20 25.36
CA TYR A 32 4.97 -16.14 24.51
C TYR A 32 3.47 -15.90 24.60
N LEU A 33 2.94 -15.52 25.75
CA LEU A 33 1.52 -15.18 25.91
C LEU A 33 1.16 -13.94 25.09
N ILE A 34 1.99 -12.89 25.15
CA ILE A 34 1.81 -11.67 24.35
C ILE A 34 1.87 -11.98 22.86
N LEU A 35 2.79 -12.86 22.43
CA LEU A 35 2.94 -13.25 21.02
C LEU A 35 1.81 -14.18 20.54
N PHE A 36 1.24 -14.99 21.42
CA PHE A 36 0.24 -16.01 21.07
C PHE A 36 -1.03 -15.40 20.47
N ILE A 37 -1.53 -14.29 21.03
CA ILE A 37 -2.76 -13.64 20.56
C ILE A 37 -2.60 -13.12 19.12
N PRO A 38 -1.56 -12.31 18.77
CA PRO A 38 -1.32 -11.89 17.40
C PRO A 38 -1.07 -13.05 16.44
N LEU A 39 -0.39 -14.12 16.91
CA LEU A 39 -0.12 -15.29 16.09
C LEU A 39 -1.41 -16.07 15.75
N CYS A 40 -2.29 -16.27 16.72
CA CYS A 40 -3.61 -16.86 16.50
C CYS A 40 -4.43 -16.02 15.51
N TRP A 41 -4.44 -14.70 15.69
CA TRP A 41 -5.11 -13.79 14.76
C TRP A 41 -4.55 -13.92 13.34
N LEU A 42 -3.23 -13.93 13.21
CA LEU A 42 -2.54 -14.08 11.91
C LEU A 42 -2.94 -15.41 11.24
N ILE A 43 -2.90 -16.52 11.98
CA ILE A 43 -3.25 -17.84 11.43
C ILE A 43 -4.72 -17.85 11.01
N LEU A 44 -5.64 -17.45 11.88
CA LEU A 44 -7.08 -17.52 11.61
C LEU A 44 -7.51 -16.58 10.47
N PHE A 45 -7.00 -15.36 10.41
CA PHE A 45 -7.50 -14.36 9.47
C PHE A 45 -6.62 -14.14 8.23
N LYS A 46 -5.38 -14.68 8.21
CA LYS A 46 -4.49 -14.58 7.04
C LYS A 46 -4.16 -15.94 6.42
N TYR A 47 -3.84 -16.95 7.22
CA TYR A 47 -3.47 -18.26 6.69
C TYR A 47 -4.68 -19.16 6.38
N VAL A 48 -5.68 -19.24 7.27
CA VAL A 48 -6.87 -20.06 7.02
C VAL A 48 -7.60 -19.64 5.73
N PRO A 49 -7.80 -18.33 5.41
CA PRO A 49 -8.43 -17.94 4.16
C PRO A 49 -7.66 -18.34 2.89
N ILE A 50 -6.34 -18.58 2.95
CA ILE A 50 -5.56 -19.08 1.80
C ILE A 50 -6.15 -20.41 1.29
N TYR A 51 -6.70 -21.22 2.19
CA TYR A 51 -7.41 -22.42 1.81
C TYR A 51 -8.57 -22.18 0.83
N GLY A 52 -9.24 -21.03 0.94
CA GLY A 52 -10.30 -20.60 0.04
C GLY A 52 -9.85 -20.29 -1.40
N VAL A 53 -8.53 -20.15 -1.65
CA VAL A 53 -8.00 -19.90 -3.00
C VAL A 53 -8.39 -20.99 -3.99
N GLN A 54 -8.57 -22.22 -3.54
CA GLN A 54 -9.00 -23.33 -4.40
C GLN A 54 -10.40 -23.14 -5.00
N ILE A 55 -11.23 -22.21 -4.47
CA ILE A 55 -12.52 -21.81 -5.05
C ILE A 55 -12.33 -21.27 -6.48
N ALA A 56 -11.21 -20.62 -6.78
CA ALA A 56 -10.89 -20.13 -8.12
C ALA A 56 -10.80 -21.22 -9.18
N PHE A 57 -10.56 -22.47 -8.77
CA PHE A 57 -10.40 -23.64 -9.65
C PHE A 57 -11.60 -24.58 -9.62
N ARG A 58 -12.70 -24.16 -8.98
CA ARG A 58 -13.93 -24.92 -8.84
C ARG A 58 -15.12 -24.15 -9.38
N ASP A 59 -16.19 -24.84 -9.74
CA ASP A 59 -17.53 -24.26 -9.87
C ASP A 59 -18.20 -24.28 -8.50
N PHE A 60 -17.88 -23.27 -7.67
CA PHE A 60 -18.24 -23.26 -6.27
C PHE A 60 -19.74 -23.01 -6.07
N GLN A 61 -20.40 -23.97 -5.46
CA GLN A 61 -21.77 -23.86 -5.00
C GLN A 61 -21.78 -23.82 -3.46
N ALA A 62 -22.45 -22.79 -2.91
CA ALA A 62 -22.48 -22.61 -1.45
C ALA A 62 -23.16 -23.78 -0.72
N SER A 63 -24.11 -24.47 -1.38
CA SER A 63 -24.79 -25.68 -0.87
C SER A 63 -23.84 -26.84 -0.66
N ASP A 64 -22.86 -27.00 -1.53
CA ASP A 64 -21.99 -28.20 -1.60
C ASP A 64 -20.65 -27.94 -0.88
N GLY A 65 -20.39 -26.67 -0.57
CA GLY A 65 -19.14 -26.23 0.05
C GLY A 65 -17.93 -26.40 -0.88
N ILE A 66 -16.72 -26.13 -0.35
CA ILE A 66 -15.50 -26.17 -1.17
C ILE A 66 -15.22 -27.57 -1.70
N TRP A 67 -15.43 -28.62 -0.88
CA TRP A 67 -15.09 -29.99 -1.25
C TRP A 67 -16.11 -30.66 -2.16
N GLY A 68 -17.39 -30.28 -2.03
CA GLY A 68 -18.47 -30.83 -2.85
C GLY A 68 -18.59 -30.19 -4.23
N SER A 69 -18.04 -29.00 -4.40
CA SER A 69 -18.05 -28.25 -5.66
C SER A 69 -17.13 -28.89 -6.70
N GLU A 70 -17.56 -28.91 -7.96
CA GLU A 70 -16.84 -29.52 -9.08
C GLU A 70 -15.52 -28.81 -9.36
N TRP A 71 -14.46 -29.55 -9.68
CA TRP A 71 -13.17 -29.01 -10.07
C TRP A 71 -13.15 -28.72 -11.57
N VAL A 72 -13.10 -27.44 -11.94
CA VAL A 72 -13.10 -26.96 -13.34
C VAL A 72 -11.73 -26.49 -13.83
N GLY A 73 -10.69 -26.63 -13.02
CA GLY A 73 -9.33 -26.25 -13.39
C GLY A 73 -9.18 -24.77 -13.71
N LEU A 74 -8.78 -24.42 -14.93
CA LEU A 74 -8.52 -23.02 -15.34
C LEU A 74 -9.69 -22.34 -16.06
N ASP A 75 -10.87 -22.94 -16.11
CA ASP A 75 -12.01 -22.42 -16.87
C ASP A 75 -12.44 -21.02 -16.40
N ASN A 76 -12.43 -20.79 -15.09
CA ASN A 76 -12.71 -19.46 -14.54
C ASN A 76 -11.70 -18.39 -14.98
N PHE A 77 -10.42 -18.76 -15.15
CA PHE A 77 -9.39 -17.88 -15.69
C PHE A 77 -9.61 -17.59 -17.17
N ILE A 78 -9.93 -18.64 -17.96
CA ILE A 78 -10.23 -18.50 -19.39
C ILE A 78 -11.45 -17.57 -19.55
N LYS A 79 -12.51 -17.78 -18.75
CA LYS A 79 -13.70 -16.92 -18.72
C LYS A 79 -13.31 -15.45 -18.40
N PHE A 80 -12.41 -15.24 -17.45
CA PHE A 80 -11.95 -13.89 -17.09
C PHE A 80 -11.18 -13.22 -18.23
N PHE A 81 -10.21 -13.90 -18.84
CA PHE A 81 -9.40 -13.35 -19.94
C PHE A 81 -10.21 -13.11 -21.22
N GLN A 82 -11.26 -13.88 -21.48
CA GLN A 82 -12.15 -13.70 -22.62
C GLN A 82 -13.27 -12.67 -22.36
N ASN A 83 -13.45 -12.24 -21.11
CA ASN A 83 -14.46 -11.26 -20.78
C ASN A 83 -14.13 -9.89 -21.37
N TYR A 84 -15.12 -9.23 -21.99
CA TYR A 84 -14.97 -7.88 -22.56
C TYR A 84 -14.51 -6.81 -21.54
N MET A 85 -14.79 -7.03 -20.25
CA MET A 85 -14.37 -6.14 -19.16
C MET A 85 -12.89 -6.28 -18.81
N PHE A 86 -12.25 -7.43 -19.10
CA PHE A 86 -10.86 -7.70 -18.71
C PHE A 86 -9.90 -6.57 -19.13
N GLY A 87 -9.91 -6.20 -20.41
CA GLY A 87 -9.04 -5.15 -20.93
C GLY A 87 -9.26 -3.80 -20.26
N ARG A 88 -10.52 -3.45 -19.97
CA ARG A 88 -10.87 -2.19 -19.30
C ARG A 88 -10.38 -2.16 -17.85
N VAL A 89 -10.75 -3.16 -17.03
CA VAL A 89 -10.37 -3.17 -15.61
C VAL A 89 -8.86 -3.29 -15.40
N LEU A 90 -8.19 -4.06 -16.27
CA LEU A 90 -6.72 -4.17 -16.24
C LEU A 90 -6.07 -2.83 -16.58
N LYS A 91 -6.49 -2.19 -17.70
CA LYS A 91 -5.97 -0.88 -18.10
C LYS A 91 -6.19 0.17 -17.00
N ASN A 92 -7.41 0.27 -16.46
CA ASN A 92 -7.72 1.24 -15.42
C ASN A 92 -6.88 1.01 -14.16
N THR A 93 -6.75 -0.25 -13.72
CA THR A 93 -5.93 -0.60 -12.56
C THR A 93 -4.47 -0.23 -12.78
N VAL A 94 -3.88 -0.64 -13.91
CA VAL A 94 -2.48 -0.37 -14.22
C VAL A 94 -2.21 1.13 -14.33
N VAL A 95 -3.01 1.85 -15.12
CA VAL A 95 -2.83 3.30 -15.32
C VAL A 95 -2.97 4.06 -14.00
N LEU A 96 -4.01 3.75 -13.22
CA LEU A 96 -4.24 4.42 -11.94
C LEU A 96 -3.15 4.11 -10.92
N SER A 97 -2.69 2.85 -10.86
CA SER A 97 -1.62 2.41 -9.96
C SER A 97 -0.29 3.08 -10.27
N PHE A 98 0.11 3.11 -11.54
CA PHE A 98 1.34 3.79 -11.94
C PHE A 98 1.25 5.29 -11.71
N TYR A 99 0.12 5.90 -12.03
CA TYR A 99 -0.08 7.33 -11.78
C TYR A 99 0.03 7.63 -10.27
N GLN A 100 -0.63 6.82 -9.43
CA GLN A 100 -0.53 6.96 -7.98
C GLN A 100 0.91 6.77 -7.49
N LEU A 101 1.62 5.73 -7.95
CA LEU A 101 3.00 5.48 -7.53
C LEU A 101 3.92 6.65 -7.90
N ILE A 102 3.88 7.10 -9.16
CA ILE A 102 4.75 8.17 -9.66
C ILE A 102 4.50 9.50 -8.92
N VAL A 103 3.23 9.79 -8.63
CA VAL A 103 2.88 11.05 -7.97
C VAL A 103 3.03 10.93 -6.45
N SER A 104 2.45 9.90 -5.80
CA SER A 104 2.42 9.84 -4.34
C SER A 104 3.77 9.49 -3.71
N PHE A 105 4.66 8.79 -4.41
CA PHE A 105 5.96 8.38 -3.86
C PHE A 105 6.95 9.54 -3.62
N PRO A 106 7.14 10.52 -4.54
CA PRO A 106 8.09 11.60 -4.33
C PRO A 106 7.65 12.63 -3.27
N PHE A 107 6.35 12.85 -3.09
CA PHE A 107 5.86 13.93 -2.22
C PHE A 107 6.30 13.80 -0.75
N PRO A 108 6.20 12.63 -0.10
CA PRO A 108 6.71 12.44 1.26
C PRO A 108 8.21 12.68 1.38
N ILE A 109 8.99 12.29 0.36
CA ILE A 109 10.45 12.51 0.32
C ILE A 109 10.74 14.00 0.26
N LEU A 110 10.12 14.72 -0.68
CA LEU A 110 10.31 16.17 -0.83
C LEU A 110 9.91 16.93 0.43
N LEU A 111 8.77 16.54 1.04
CA LEU A 111 8.31 17.16 2.27
C LEU A 111 9.26 16.85 3.45
N ALA A 112 9.79 15.63 3.55
CA ALA A 112 10.76 15.26 4.58
C ALA A 112 12.06 16.06 4.45
N LEU A 113 12.61 16.18 3.24
CA LEU A 113 13.79 16.96 2.94
C LEU A 113 13.59 18.46 3.27
N ALA A 114 12.43 19.03 2.88
CA ALA A 114 12.09 20.40 3.20
C ALA A 114 11.97 20.65 4.72
N LEU A 115 11.31 19.73 5.44
CA LEU A 115 11.17 19.80 6.89
C LEU A 115 12.49 19.59 7.63
N ASN A 116 13.39 18.73 7.13
CA ASN A 116 14.70 18.50 7.72
C ASN A 116 15.57 19.76 7.64
N ASN A 117 15.49 20.49 6.54
CA ASN A 117 16.25 21.72 6.31
C ASN A 117 15.65 22.97 6.98
N THR A 118 14.50 22.84 7.66
CA THR A 118 13.83 23.97 8.34
C THR A 118 14.48 24.27 9.68
N LEU A 119 14.94 25.51 9.88
CA LEU A 119 15.61 25.96 11.12
C LEU A 119 14.65 26.13 12.30
N HIS A 120 13.44 26.63 12.03
CA HIS A 120 12.50 26.98 13.09
C HIS A 120 11.70 25.76 13.54
N THR A 121 12.04 25.20 14.70
CA THR A 121 11.40 24.02 15.28
C THR A 121 9.87 24.18 15.43
N ARG A 122 9.39 25.38 15.79
CA ARG A 122 7.94 25.63 15.91
C ARG A 122 7.26 25.54 14.55
N TYR A 123 7.83 26.14 13.51
CA TYR A 123 7.31 26.05 12.15
C TYR A 123 7.30 24.59 11.65
N LYS A 124 8.42 23.87 11.83
CA LYS A 124 8.51 22.44 11.50
C LYS A 124 7.36 21.63 12.14
N LYS A 125 7.14 21.79 13.48
CA LYS A 125 6.07 21.10 14.20
C LYS A 125 4.68 21.49 13.69
N THR A 126 4.45 22.76 13.38
CA THR A 126 3.15 23.23 12.85
C THR A 126 2.87 22.62 11.48
N VAL A 127 3.83 22.61 10.57
CA VAL A 127 3.68 22.00 9.24
C VAL A 127 3.45 20.50 9.37
N GLN A 128 4.20 19.79 10.21
CA GLN A 128 3.98 18.38 10.51
C GLN A 128 2.56 18.12 11.00
N MET A 129 2.08 18.87 11.98
CA MET A 129 0.72 18.72 12.52
C MET A 129 -0.34 18.90 11.43
N ILE A 130 -0.24 19.95 10.61
CA ILE A 130 -1.21 20.23 9.54
C ILE A 130 -1.18 19.15 8.46
N THR A 131 0.01 18.69 8.08
CA THR A 131 0.14 17.67 7.02
C THR A 131 -0.15 16.24 7.48
N TYR A 132 -0.04 15.94 8.79
CA TYR A 132 -0.37 14.62 9.35
C TYR A 132 -1.86 14.45 9.61
N MET A 133 -2.57 15.54 9.93
CA MET A 133 -3.98 15.52 10.31
C MET A 133 -4.89 14.84 9.26
N PRO A 134 -4.74 15.07 7.93
CA PRO A 134 -5.61 14.45 6.94
C PRO A 134 -5.56 12.90 6.94
N HIS A 135 -4.45 12.29 7.35
CA HIS A 135 -4.31 10.84 7.43
C HIS A 135 -5.34 10.17 8.34
N PHE A 136 -5.82 10.86 9.36
CA PHE A 136 -6.80 10.34 10.32
C PHE A 136 -8.26 10.48 9.85
N ILE A 137 -8.48 11.08 8.67
CA ILE A 137 -9.82 11.16 8.06
C ILE A 137 -10.15 9.81 7.44
N SER A 138 -11.35 9.26 7.76
CA SER A 138 -11.79 8.00 7.15
C SER A 138 -12.02 8.16 5.64
N THR A 139 -11.87 7.07 4.90
CA THR A 139 -12.08 7.06 3.43
C THR A 139 -13.48 7.55 3.05
N VAL A 140 -14.50 7.17 3.81
CA VAL A 140 -15.89 7.61 3.57
C VAL A 140 -16.02 9.13 3.68
N VAL A 141 -15.46 9.71 4.75
CA VAL A 141 -15.48 11.16 4.95
C VAL A 141 -14.67 11.88 3.87
N LEU A 142 -13.48 11.35 3.54
CA LEU A 142 -12.66 11.90 2.46
C LEU A 142 -13.43 11.96 1.13
N VAL A 143 -14.05 10.86 0.73
CA VAL A 143 -14.83 10.81 -0.52
C VAL A 143 -16.04 11.75 -0.44
N GLY A 144 -16.75 11.80 0.70
CA GLY A 144 -17.82 12.77 0.93
C GLY A 144 -17.35 14.23 0.75
N MET A 145 -16.16 14.57 1.26
CA MET A 145 -15.53 15.88 1.05
C MET A 145 -15.22 16.13 -0.43
N ILE A 146 -14.66 15.15 -1.15
CA ILE A 146 -14.39 15.27 -2.58
C ILE A 146 -15.69 15.58 -3.34
N VAL A 147 -16.72 14.76 -3.13
CA VAL A 147 -18.05 14.95 -3.77
C VAL A 147 -18.62 16.34 -3.47
N GLN A 148 -18.57 16.78 -2.20
CA GLN A 148 -19.09 18.07 -1.80
C GLN A 148 -18.28 19.25 -2.39
N PHE A 149 -16.94 19.16 -2.38
CA PHE A 149 -16.08 20.25 -2.87
C PHE A 149 -16.12 20.38 -4.39
N THR A 150 -16.32 19.26 -5.11
CA THR A 150 -16.41 19.23 -6.58
C THR A 150 -17.83 19.41 -7.10
N ASN A 151 -18.85 19.49 -6.22
CA ASN A 151 -20.25 19.65 -6.63
C ASN A 151 -20.43 20.88 -7.54
N PRO A 152 -21.13 20.74 -8.70
CA PRO A 152 -21.27 21.84 -9.67
C PRO A 152 -22.07 23.03 -9.14
N HIS A 153 -22.98 22.82 -8.18
CA HIS A 153 -23.88 23.87 -7.69
C HIS A 153 -23.40 24.56 -6.42
N VAL A 154 -22.87 23.77 -5.47
CA VAL A 154 -22.55 24.28 -4.12
C VAL A 154 -21.06 24.13 -3.76
N GLY A 155 -20.29 23.37 -4.56
CA GLY A 155 -18.90 23.05 -4.27
C GLY A 155 -17.96 24.26 -4.33
N ILE A 156 -17.03 24.33 -3.39
CA ILE A 156 -16.07 25.42 -3.29
C ILE A 156 -15.19 25.54 -4.54
N ILE A 157 -14.83 24.40 -5.16
CA ILE A 157 -14.01 24.39 -6.37
C ILE A 157 -14.77 25.05 -7.52
N ASN A 158 -16.03 24.71 -7.72
CA ASN A 158 -16.85 25.29 -8.78
C ASN A 158 -17.22 26.76 -8.52
N ARG A 159 -17.35 27.17 -7.26
CA ARG A 159 -17.48 28.60 -6.92
C ARG A 159 -16.25 29.40 -7.32
N LEU A 160 -15.04 28.85 -7.08
CA LEU A 160 -13.81 29.49 -7.54
C LEU A 160 -13.73 29.53 -9.07
N ILE A 161 -14.04 28.44 -9.76
CA ILE A 161 -14.08 28.36 -11.22
C ILE A 161 -15.02 29.42 -11.79
N SER A 162 -16.23 29.56 -11.23
CA SER A 162 -17.21 30.56 -11.64
C SER A 162 -16.76 31.99 -11.35
N ALA A 163 -16.03 32.23 -10.25
CA ALA A 163 -15.47 33.55 -9.92
C ALA A 163 -14.42 34.02 -10.95
N PHE A 164 -13.75 33.08 -11.64
CA PHE A 164 -12.85 33.35 -12.77
C PHE A 164 -13.57 33.40 -14.14
N GLY A 165 -14.90 33.32 -14.16
CA GLY A 165 -15.70 33.43 -15.38
C GLY A 165 -15.86 32.14 -16.17
N PHE A 166 -15.45 30.99 -15.62
CA PHE A 166 -15.62 29.68 -16.27
C PHE A 166 -16.95 29.02 -15.87
N GLN A 167 -17.44 28.12 -16.70
CA GLN A 167 -18.63 27.32 -16.39
C GLN A 167 -18.34 26.28 -15.32
N PRO A 168 -19.28 26.02 -14.37
CA PRO A 168 -19.17 24.92 -13.43
C PRO A 168 -19.04 23.58 -14.12
N VAL A 169 -18.24 22.68 -13.55
CA VAL A 169 -17.94 21.36 -14.09
C VAL A 169 -18.35 20.28 -13.09
N ASP A 170 -19.07 19.28 -13.54
CA ASP A 170 -19.29 18.08 -12.72
C ASP A 170 -18.09 17.14 -12.83
N PHE A 171 -17.11 17.35 -11.96
CA PHE A 171 -15.89 16.58 -11.94
C PHE A 171 -16.13 15.09 -11.63
N MET A 172 -17.15 14.76 -10.84
CA MET A 172 -17.47 13.38 -10.52
C MET A 172 -18.14 12.63 -11.68
N ALA A 173 -18.71 13.35 -12.64
CA ALA A 173 -19.29 12.76 -13.84
C ALA A 173 -18.25 12.55 -14.96
N LEU A 174 -17.07 13.18 -14.88
CA LEU A 174 -16.05 13.11 -15.92
C LEU A 174 -15.09 11.92 -15.69
N GLU A 175 -15.05 10.99 -16.64
CA GLU A 175 -14.08 9.89 -16.65
C GLU A 175 -12.63 10.38 -16.56
N SER A 176 -12.30 11.47 -17.28
CA SER A 176 -10.96 12.06 -17.28
C SER A 176 -10.56 12.69 -15.95
N ALA A 177 -11.51 13.17 -15.16
CA ALA A 177 -11.24 13.79 -13.87
C ALA A 177 -11.00 12.75 -12.74
N PHE A 178 -11.60 11.57 -12.86
CA PHE A 178 -11.53 10.53 -11.83
C PHE A 178 -10.11 10.18 -11.40
N PRO A 179 -9.14 9.87 -12.29
CA PRO A 179 -7.78 9.54 -11.87
C PRO A 179 -7.09 10.68 -11.11
N HIS A 180 -7.34 11.91 -11.51
CA HIS A 180 -6.77 13.08 -10.84
C HIS A 180 -7.34 13.29 -9.44
N LEU A 181 -8.66 13.23 -9.29
CA LEU A 181 -9.32 13.33 -7.98
C LEU A 181 -8.83 12.20 -7.05
N TYR A 182 -8.74 10.98 -7.58
CA TYR A 182 -8.30 9.82 -6.84
C TYR A 182 -6.86 9.97 -6.32
N VAL A 183 -5.92 10.30 -7.23
CA VAL A 183 -4.49 10.34 -6.89
C VAL A 183 -4.15 11.57 -6.03
N TRP A 184 -4.62 12.76 -6.39
CA TRP A 184 -4.27 13.97 -5.63
C TRP A 184 -4.91 14.02 -4.24
N SER A 185 -6.09 13.46 -4.06
CA SER A 185 -6.67 13.30 -2.72
C SER A 185 -5.89 12.31 -1.86
N GLU A 186 -5.29 11.27 -2.47
CA GLU A 186 -4.38 10.33 -1.79
C GLU A 186 -3.11 11.02 -1.33
N VAL A 187 -2.48 11.82 -2.21
CA VAL A 187 -1.32 12.63 -1.85
C VAL A 187 -1.63 13.56 -0.69
N TRP A 188 -2.74 14.28 -0.77
CA TRP A 188 -3.15 15.18 0.30
C TRP A 188 -3.38 14.47 1.63
N GLN A 189 -4.00 13.31 1.59
CA GLN A 189 -4.31 12.52 2.80
C GLN A 189 -3.06 11.91 3.44
N ASN A 190 -2.13 11.36 2.62
CA ASN A 190 -1.09 10.46 3.13
C ASN A 190 0.33 11.02 3.01
N CYS A 191 0.57 12.11 2.28
CA CYS A 191 1.89 12.67 2.08
C CYS A 191 2.59 13.00 3.42
N GLY A 192 1.90 13.68 4.33
CA GLY A 192 2.47 14.04 5.64
C GLY A 192 2.83 12.81 6.46
N TRP A 193 1.92 11.84 6.56
CA TRP A 193 2.18 10.60 7.30
C TRP A 193 3.39 9.83 6.74
N GLY A 194 3.48 9.74 5.42
CA GLY A 194 4.61 9.10 4.74
C GLY A 194 5.96 9.75 5.02
N THR A 195 6.01 11.04 5.40
CA THR A 195 7.27 11.72 5.74
C THR A 195 7.94 11.22 7.00
N ILE A 196 7.19 10.59 7.91
CA ILE A 196 7.71 10.16 9.23
C ILE A 196 8.88 9.21 9.06
N ILE A 197 8.77 8.23 8.17
CA ILE A 197 9.82 7.23 7.92
C ILE A 197 11.07 7.89 7.36
N TYR A 198 10.90 8.82 6.40
CA TYR A 198 12.03 9.53 5.81
C TYR A 198 12.69 10.50 6.79
N LEU A 199 11.92 11.16 7.67
CA LEU A 199 12.48 11.98 8.74
C LEU A 199 13.27 11.17 9.76
N ALA A 200 12.82 9.94 10.06
CA ALA A 200 13.57 9.03 10.92
C ALA A 200 14.88 8.58 10.24
N ALA A 201 14.85 8.31 8.94
CA ALA A 201 16.06 7.98 8.17
C ALA A 201 17.04 9.18 8.12
N LEU A 202 16.53 10.39 7.90
CA LEU A 202 17.32 11.63 7.90
C LEU A 202 17.99 11.91 9.26
N ALA A 203 17.32 11.55 10.36
CA ALA A 203 17.91 11.69 11.70
C ALA A 203 19.09 10.73 11.94
N GLY A 204 19.28 9.72 11.10
CA GLY A 204 20.42 8.80 11.12
C GLY A 204 21.58 9.23 10.22
N VAL A 205 21.43 10.29 9.44
CA VAL A 205 22.52 10.85 8.62
C VAL A 205 23.55 11.53 9.53
N ASP A 206 24.83 11.26 9.28
CA ASP A 206 25.91 11.78 10.09
C ASP A 206 26.03 13.31 10.00
N ASN A 207 25.99 13.97 11.13
CA ASN A 207 26.13 15.42 11.22
C ASN A 207 27.51 15.92 10.79
N ASP A 208 28.56 15.11 10.95
CA ASP A 208 29.91 15.50 10.56
C ASP A 208 30.01 15.76 9.05
N LEU A 209 29.22 15.06 8.23
CA LEU A 209 29.11 15.32 6.79
C LEU A 209 28.55 16.71 6.50
N HIS A 210 27.57 17.15 7.28
CA HIS A 210 26.98 18.49 7.15
C HIS A 210 27.95 19.59 7.61
N GLU A 211 28.71 19.33 8.67
CA GLU A 211 29.72 20.25 9.19
C GLU A 211 30.88 20.40 8.19
N ALA A 212 31.42 19.31 7.67
CA ALA A 212 32.44 19.32 6.64
C ALA A 212 31.98 20.08 5.39
N ALA A 213 30.78 19.81 4.89
CA ALA A 213 30.23 20.50 3.73
C ALA A 213 30.01 22.00 3.99
N MET A 214 29.70 22.41 5.23
CA MET A 214 29.62 23.85 5.58
C MET A 214 30.97 24.55 5.55
N ILE A 215 32.03 23.88 5.99
CA ILE A 215 33.40 24.37 5.91
C ILE A 215 33.82 24.55 4.45
N ASP A 216 33.40 23.61 3.56
CA ASP A 216 33.62 23.70 2.12
C ASP A 216 32.73 24.70 1.41
N GLY A 217 31.88 25.43 2.13
CA GLY A 217 31.03 26.50 1.59
C GLY A 217 29.73 25.98 0.91
N ALA A 218 29.35 24.75 1.13
CA ALA A 218 28.13 24.18 0.54
C ALA A 218 26.86 24.86 1.10
N SER A 219 25.99 25.28 0.19
CA SER A 219 24.67 25.83 0.52
C SER A 219 23.74 24.72 1.11
N ARG A 220 22.64 25.14 1.76
CA ARG A 220 21.65 24.21 2.31
C ARG A 220 21.03 23.30 1.25
N ILE A 221 20.75 23.83 0.05
CA ILE A 221 20.19 23.06 -1.06
C ILE A 221 21.21 22.02 -1.53
N GLN A 222 22.50 22.38 -1.63
CA GLN A 222 23.53 21.41 -1.99
C GLN A 222 23.63 20.28 -0.96
N ARG A 223 23.64 20.60 0.35
CA ARG A 223 23.66 19.56 1.41
C ARG A 223 22.41 18.66 1.35
N MET A 224 21.24 19.23 1.10
CA MET A 224 20.00 18.46 0.91
C MET A 224 20.11 17.46 -0.25
N TRP A 225 20.67 17.86 -1.38
CA TRP A 225 20.77 17.02 -2.57
C TRP A 225 21.94 16.02 -2.52
N TYR A 226 23.07 16.38 -1.90
CA TYR A 226 24.29 15.57 -1.93
C TYR A 226 24.56 14.80 -0.62
N ILE A 227 23.87 15.11 0.48
CA ILE A 227 24.02 14.42 1.76
C ILE A 227 22.67 13.80 2.18
N ASP A 228 21.63 14.64 2.38
CA ASP A 228 20.34 14.17 2.89
C ASP A 228 19.69 13.17 1.94
N LEU A 229 19.55 13.52 0.65
CA LEU A 229 18.88 12.66 -0.33
C LEU A 229 19.60 11.33 -0.52
N PRO A 230 20.93 11.25 -0.75
CA PRO A 230 21.64 9.97 -0.77
C PRO A 230 21.50 9.17 0.53
N GLY A 231 21.50 9.83 1.68
CA GLY A 231 21.34 9.18 2.99
C GLY A 231 20.03 8.45 3.17
N ILE A 232 18.96 8.88 2.49
CA ILE A 232 17.64 8.20 2.56
C ILE A 232 17.35 7.26 1.39
N ILE A 233 18.21 7.20 0.36
CA ILE A 233 18.01 6.30 -0.80
C ILE A 233 17.77 4.85 -0.37
N PRO A 234 18.52 4.25 0.59
CA PRO A 234 18.26 2.89 1.03
C PRO A 234 16.82 2.69 1.54
N THR A 235 16.36 3.60 2.38
CA THR A 235 14.98 3.59 2.89
C THR A 235 13.95 3.79 1.77
N ALA A 236 14.20 4.72 0.87
CA ALA A 236 13.32 4.97 -0.27
C ALA A 236 13.24 3.75 -1.19
N THR A 237 14.35 3.07 -1.45
CA THR A 237 14.39 1.85 -2.25
C THR A 237 13.54 0.74 -1.64
N ILE A 238 13.68 0.48 -0.34
CA ILE A 238 12.87 -0.53 0.36
C ILE A 238 11.38 -0.19 0.27
N LEU A 239 11.01 1.07 0.53
CA LEU A 239 9.62 1.52 0.45
C LEU A 239 9.08 1.46 -0.98
N LEU A 240 9.89 1.76 -2.00
CA LEU A 240 9.51 1.62 -3.40
C LEU A 240 9.20 0.15 -3.76
N ILE A 241 10.06 -0.79 -3.34
CA ILE A 241 9.85 -2.23 -3.55
C ILE A 241 8.54 -2.67 -2.88
N MET A 242 8.33 -2.27 -1.62
CA MET A 242 7.11 -2.61 -0.88
C MET A 242 5.84 -2.03 -1.52
N ASN A 243 5.88 -0.76 -1.96
CA ASN A 243 4.75 -0.12 -2.64
C ASN A 243 4.46 -0.78 -3.99
N THR A 244 5.50 -1.15 -4.73
CA THR A 244 5.33 -1.84 -6.02
C THR A 244 4.78 -3.25 -5.84
N GLY A 245 5.12 -3.94 -4.75
CA GLY A 245 4.54 -5.24 -4.40
C GLY A 245 3.03 -5.19 -4.10
N ARG A 246 2.47 -4.00 -3.94
CA ARG A 246 1.02 -3.75 -3.75
C ARG A 246 0.45 -2.86 -4.84
N LEU A 247 1.15 -2.74 -5.96
CA LEU A 247 0.81 -1.78 -7.01
C LEU A 247 -0.62 -1.97 -7.54
N MET A 248 -1.04 -3.23 -7.69
CA MET A 248 -2.38 -3.56 -8.17
C MET A 248 -3.46 -3.51 -7.08
N ASP A 249 -3.05 -3.35 -5.81
CA ASP A 249 -3.97 -3.21 -4.67
C ASP A 249 -4.32 -1.74 -4.42
N LEU A 250 -4.94 -1.13 -5.41
CA LEU A 250 -5.55 0.20 -5.25
C LEU A 250 -6.63 0.15 -4.17
N GLY A 251 -6.77 1.21 -3.40
CA GLY A 251 -7.76 1.32 -2.34
C GLY A 251 -9.17 1.03 -2.83
N PHE A 252 -9.63 -0.22 -2.66
CA PHE A 252 -10.95 -0.70 -3.08
C PHE A 252 -12.05 0.25 -2.59
N GLU A 253 -12.05 0.54 -1.28
CA GLU A 253 -13.09 1.35 -0.65
C GLU A 253 -13.20 2.74 -1.28
N LYS A 254 -12.07 3.42 -1.50
CA LYS A 254 -12.03 4.75 -2.10
C LYS A 254 -12.52 4.73 -3.54
N ALA A 255 -12.02 3.79 -4.36
CA ALA A 255 -12.44 3.65 -5.74
C ALA A 255 -13.94 3.35 -5.83
N PHE A 256 -14.44 2.43 -5.00
CA PHE A 256 -15.84 2.02 -4.98
C PHE A 256 -16.77 3.18 -4.56
N LEU A 257 -16.41 3.93 -3.52
CA LEU A 257 -17.19 5.08 -3.06
C LEU A 257 -17.19 6.27 -4.04
N MET A 258 -16.13 6.42 -4.85
CA MET A 258 -16.05 7.46 -5.89
C MET A 258 -16.71 7.05 -7.20
N GLN A 259 -17.09 5.77 -7.38
CA GLN A 259 -17.75 5.30 -8.60
C GLN A 259 -19.18 5.83 -8.74
N ASN A 260 -19.56 6.18 -9.96
CA ASN A 260 -20.91 6.41 -10.38
C ASN A 260 -21.10 5.95 -11.83
N LEU A 261 -22.34 5.97 -12.34
CA LEU A 261 -22.66 5.49 -13.69
C LEU A 261 -21.95 6.27 -14.80
N MET A 262 -21.58 7.52 -14.56
CA MET A 262 -20.95 8.39 -15.57
C MET A 262 -19.43 8.25 -15.63
N ASN A 263 -18.77 7.87 -14.52
CA ASN A 263 -17.33 7.72 -14.46
C ASN A 263 -16.86 6.26 -14.46
N ILE A 264 -17.80 5.28 -14.53
CA ILE A 264 -17.52 3.85 -14.41
C ILE A 264 -16.46 3.36 -15.41
N GLY A 265 -16.40 3.98 -16.60
CA GLY A 265 -15.42 3.63 -17.62
C GLY A 265 -13.97 3.80 -17.19
N ALA A 266 -13.68 4.79 -16.33
CA ALA A 266 -12.35 5.06 -15.78
C ALA A 266 -12.15 4.59 -14.34
N SER A 267 -13.25 4.47 -13.58
CA SER A 267 -13.18 4.17 -12.13
C SER A 267 -13.26 2.68 -11.80
N GLU A 268 -13.70 1.84 -12.75
CA GLU A 268 -13.79 0.41 -12.51
C GLU A 268 -12.41 -0.25 -12.60
N ILE A 269 -11.93 -0.72 -11.46
CA ILE A 269 -10.64 -1.40 -11.28
C ILE A 269 -10.86 -2.88 -10.96
N ILE A 270 -9.81 -3.69 -11.03
CA ILE A 270 -9.88 -5.14 -10.79
C ILE A 270 -10.58 -5.47 -9.47
N SER A 271 -10.23 -4.78 -8.38
CA SER A 271 -10.80 -5.05 -7.05
C SER A 271 -12.29 -4.69 -6.94
N THR A 272 -12.74 -3.58 -7.55
CA THR A 272 -14.16 -3.20 -7.56
C THR A 272 -14.98 -4.13 -8.46
N TYR A 273 -14.40 -4.59 -9.55
CA TYR A 273 -15.03 -5.57 -10.43
C TYR A 273 -15.18 -6.93 -9.76
N ALA A 274 -14.11 -7.43 -9.09
CA ALA A 274 -14.18 -8.66 -8.31
C ALA A 274 -15.29 -8.61 -7.24
N TYR A 275 -15.37 -7.51 -6.50
CA TYR A 275 -16.41 -7.30 -5.49
C TYR A 275 -17.82 -7.34 -6.10
N LYS A 276 -18.04 -6.68 -7.23
CA LYS A 276 -19.35 -6.66 -7.91
C LYS A 276 -19.76 -8.07 -8.34
N MET A 277 -18.84 -8.85 -8.91
CA MET A 277 -19.12 -10.21 -9.37
C MET A 277 -19.38 -11.18 -8.21
N GLY A 278 -18.63 -11.04 -7.11
CA GLY A 278 -18.75 -11.96 -5.98
C GLY A 278 -19.83 -11.64 -4.97
N LEU A 279 -20.07 -10.34 -4.70
CA LEU A 279 -20.89 -9.95 -3.55
C LEU A 279 -22.04 -8.97 -3.89
N ALA A 280 -21.91 -8.17 -4.95
CA ALA A 280 -22.90 -7.14 -5.24
C ALA A 280 -23.81 -7.46 -6.43
N SER A 281 -23.57 -8.54 -7.17
CA SER A 281 -24.45 -8.99 -8.25
C SER A 281 -25.64 -9.79 -7.72
N ALA A 282 -26.74 -9.78 -8.46
CA ALA A 282 -27.95 -10.56 -8.12
C ALA A 282 -27.68 -12.08 -8.07
N VAL A 283 -26.72 -12.55 -8.86
CA VAL A 283 -26.21 -13.92 -8.85
C VAL A 283 -24.73 -13.83 -8.55
N SER A 284 -24.36 -14.13 -7.30
CA SER A 284 -22.96 -14.07 -6.83
C SER A 284 -22.15 -15.24 -7.41
N ASP A 285 -21.09 -14.93 -8.15
CA ASP A 285 -20.13 -15.91 -8.68
C ASP A 285 -18.83 -15.81 -7.86
N PHE A 286 -18.78 -16.59 -6.76
CA PHE A 286 -17.62 -16.59 -5.87
C PHE A 286 -16.37 -17.18 -6.54
N SER A 287 -16.53 -18.14 -7.43
CA SER A 287 -15.43 -18.75 -8.19
C SER A 287 -14.76 -17.74 -9.09
N TYR A 288 -15.56 -17.01 -9.85
CA TYR A 288 -15.08 -15.97 -10.76
C TYR A 288 -14.45 -14.80 -10.01
N SER A 289 -15.08 -14.33 -8.92
CA SER A 289 -14.53 -13.26 -8.08
C SER A 289 -13.21 -13.64 -7.43
N THR A 290 -13.09 -14.88 -6.91
CA THR A 290 -11.85 -15.41 -6.34
C THR A 290 -10.76 -15.52 -7.40
N THR A 291 -11.11 -15.92 -8.62
CA THR A 291 -10.19 -15.97 -9.76
C THR A 291 -9.62 -14.59 -10.10
N ILE A 292 -10.46 -13.56 -10.16
CA ILE A 292 -10.04 -12.17 -10.41
C ILE A 292 -9.09 -11.68 -9.30
N SER A 293 -9.41 -11.98 -8.05
CA SER A 293 -8.59 -11.59 -6.89
C SER A 293 -7.26 -12.34 -6.86
N LEU A 294 -7.26 -13.63 -7.22
CA LEU A 294 -6.04 -14.43 -7.33
C LEU A 294 -5.14 -13.94 -8.47
N PHE A 295 -5.71 -13.61 -9.63
CA PHE A 295 -4.97 -12.97 -10.72
C PHE A 295 -4.27 -11.69 -10.26
N ASN A 296 -4.98 -10.81 -9.56
CA ASN A 296 -4.42 -9.59 -8.99
C ASN A 296 -3.23 -9.88 -8.06
N SER A 297 -3.37 -10.86 -7.18
CA SER A 297 -2.33 -11.29 -6.24
C SER A 297 -1.10 -11.88 -6.94
N ILE A 298 -1.30 -12.66 -8.01
CA ILE A 298 -0.21 -13.22 -8.83
C ILE A 298 0.57 -12.09 -9.52
N VAL A 299 -0.13 -11.10 -10.10
CA VAL A 299 0.52 -9.95 -10.72
C VAL A 299 1.35 -9.17 -9.70
N ASN A 300 0.81 -8.89 -8.50
CA ASN A 300 1.55 -8.24 -7.43
C ASN A 300 2.80 -9.03 -7.02
N LEU A 301 2.69 -10.36 -6.92
CA LEU A 301 3.82 -11.23 -6.60
C LEU A 301 4.92 -11.15 -7.68
N ILE A 302 4.55 -11.17 -8.95
CA ILE A 302 5.49 -11.03 -10.06
C ILE A 302 6.18 -9.64 -10.02
N LEU A 303 5.41 -8.58 -9.78
CA LEU A 303 5.94 -7.22 -9.70
C LEU A 303 6.95 -7.06 -8.56
N ILE A 304 6.69 -7.59 -7.36
CA ILE A 304 7.64 -7.49 -6.25
C ILE A 304 8.93 -8.23 -6.58
N PHE A 305 8.88 -9.40 -7.21
CA PHE A 305 10.08 -10.14 -7.63
C PHE A 305 10.89 -9.35 -8.68
N ILE A 306 10.22 -8.79 -9.69
CA ILE A 306 10.88 -8.01 -10.73
C ILE A 306 11.57 -6.78 -10.12
N VAL A 307 10.85 -6.00 -9.31
CA VAL A 307 11.38 -4.76 -8.75
C VAL A 307 12.48 -5.03 -7.73
N ASN A 308 12.34 -6.06 -6.88
CA ASN A 308 13.40 -6.47 -5.97
C ASN A 308 14.67 -6.89 -6.73
N ARG A 309 14.53 -7.63 -7.85
CA ARG A 309 15.66 -8.00 -8.70
C ARG A 309 16.32 -6.81 -9.40
N ILE A 310 15.53 -5.82 -9.80
CA ILE A 310 16.05 -4.57 -10.37
C ILE A 310 16.81 -3.80 -9.27
N ALA A 311 16.21 -3.62 -8.09
CA ALA A 311 16.83 -2.93 -6.97
C ALA A 311 18.17 -3.56 -6.56
N SER A 312 18.25 -4.89 -6.48
CA SER A 312 19.49 -5.61 -6.16
C SER A 312 20.61 -5.44 -7.19
N LYS A 313 20.30 -5.05 -8.44
CA LYS A 313 21.29 -4.76 -9.48
C LYS A 313 21.82 -3.32 -9.47
N PHE A 314 20.98 -2.37 -9.05
CA PHE A 314 21.30 -0.95 -9.07
C PHE A 314 21.70 -0.37 -7.71
N GLY A 315 21.51 -1.11 -6.63
CA GLY A 315 21.83 -0.68 -5.27
C GLY A 315 22.17 -1.86 -4.36
N GLU A 316 22.84 -1.58 -3.25
CA GLU A 316 23.20 -2.58 -2.23
C GLU A 316 21.98 -2.99 -1.37
N THR A 317 20.83 -2.34 -1.53
CA THR A 317 19.63 -2.56 -0.72
C THR A 317 18.55 -3.30 -1.50
N SER A 318 18.24 -4.51 -1.05
CA SER A 318 17.12 -5.34 -1.51
C SER A 318 16.42 -5.96 -0.30
N LEU A 319 15.24 -6.56 -0.49
CA LEU A 319 14.52 -7.21 0.62
C LEU A 319 15.12 -8.57 0.97
N TRP A 320 15.68 -9.29 0.00
CA TRP A 320 16.38 -10.58 0.15
C TRP A 320 17.43 -10.72 -0.93
#